data_0ad2fcb8b7dd10b37695419a90abeba6
#
_entry.id   0ad2fcb8b7dd10b37695419a90abeba6
#
_cell.length_a   1.000
_cell.length_b   1.000
_cell.length_c   1.000
_cell.angle_alpha   90.00
_cell.angle_beta   90.00
_cell.angle_gamma   90.00
#
_symmetry.space_group_name_H-M   'P 1'
#
loop_
_entity.id
_entity.type
_entity.pdbx_description
1 polymer ?
#
loop_
_entity_poly.entity_id
_entity_poly.type
_entity_poly.pdbx_seq_one_letter_code
_entity_poly.pdbx_strand_id
1 'polypeptide(L)'
;MRQKKFILQEQDIPTQWYNIQADMPNKPLPPLNPQTHKPLSADDLSHIFNKECSKQELDTEHAWIDIPEDVQEKYAFYRSTPLVRAYGLEEALGTTAHIYFKNESVTPLGSHKINSAIPQCYYCKQEGDTNVTTETGAGQWGCALSYAAKLYGLEAAVYQVKITMQQKPYRSSIMRTFGATVEGSPSMSTRAGKNIITRDPHHPGSLGTAISEAVELATTTPGCKYTLGSVLNHVALHQTVIGLEAEKQMAMTGEYPDKVIACFGGGSNFGGLAFPFMRHNLKGEKHTEFIAAEPESCPKLTRGKFEYDFGDEAGYTPLLPMFTLGHDFKPANIHAGGLRYHGASMIISQLIKDGYMHGVDIAQTEAFEAGMLFARAEGIIPAPESCHAIAATIREAKKATEEGKETVILFCLSGHGLIDMPSYESYLNGDLQNYKVSDEEINKFLATVPQVD
;
A
#
# COMPACT_ATOMS: atom_id res chain seq x y z
N MET A 1 7.18 -9.96 -34.67
CA MET A 1 7.55 -9.13 -33.48
C MET A 1 6.81 -9.73 -32.28
N ARG A 2 7.47 -10.00 -31.15
CA ARG A 2 6.80 -10.50 -29.94
C ARG A 2 5.98 -9.40 -29.30
N GLN A 3 4.71 -9.67 -28.97
CA GLN A 3 3.89 -8.71 -28.25
C GLN A 3 4.45 -8.52 -26.83
N LYS A 4 4.70 -7.27 -26.45
CA LYS A 4 5.30 -6.92 -25.15
C LYS A 4 4.29 -6.27 -24.20
N LYS A 5 3.31 -5.52 -24.74
CA LYS A 5 2.39 -4.67 -23.96
C LYS A 5 0.94 -5.02 -24.27
N PHE A 6 0.13 -5.15 -23.23
CA PHE A 6 -1.30 -5.46 -23.27
C PHE A 6 -2.08 -4.33 -22.57
N ILE A 7 -3.04 -3.74 -23.27
CA ILE A 7 -3.86 -2.63 -22.79
C ILE A 7 -5.31 -2.95 -23.12
N LEU A 8 -6.21 -2.70 -22.18
CA LEU A 8 -7.65 -2.82 -22.40
C LEU A 8 -8.19 -1.55 -23.10
N GLN A 9 -9.26 -1.71 -23.83
CA GLN A 9 -10.03 -0.59 -24.32
C GLN A 9 -10.80 0.07 -23.17
N GLU A 10 -11.19 1.33 -23.34
CA GLU A 10 -11.90 2.10 -22.31
C GLU A 10 -13.16 1.39 -21.79
N GLN A 11 -13.93 0.79 -22.70
CA GLN A 11 -15.13 0.01 -22.39
C GLN A 11 -14.88 -1.29 -21.58
N ASP A 12 -13.65 -1.75 -21.52
CA ASP A 12 -13.25 -2.96 -20.81
C ASP A 12 -12.69 -2.66 -19.40
N ILE A 13 -12.57 -1.38 -19.03
CA ILE A 13 -12.17 -0.96 -17.69
C ILE A 13 -13.20 -1.49 -16.68
N PRO A 14 -12.78 -2.00 -15.51
CA PRO A 14 -13.69 -2.49 -14.49
C PRO A 14 -14.68 -1.40 -14.03
N THR A 15 -15.97 -1.77 -13.96
CA THR A 15 -17.06 -0.94 -13.45
C THR A 15 -17.46 -1.29 -12.02
N GLN A 16 -16.84 -2.33 -11.46
CA GLN A 16 -17.03 -2.80 -10.08
C GLN A 16 -15.67 -3.09 -9.45
N TRP A 17 -15.57 -2.88 -8.14
CA TRP A 17 -14.48 -3.39 -7.31
C TRP A 17 -14.81 -4.78 -6.80
N TYR A 18 -13.78 -5.58 -6.54
CA TYR A 18 -13.92 -6.89 -5.95
C TYR A 18 -13.60 -6.86 -4.45
N ASN A 19 -14.58 -7.19 -3.62
CA ASN A 19 -14.44 -7.33 -2.18
C ASN A 19 -14.17 -8.80 -1.80
N ILE A 20 -12.92 -9.11 -1.55
CA ILE A 20 -12.51 -10.48 -1.19
C ILE A 20 -13.14 -10.96 0.12
N GLN A 21 -13.50 -10.06 1.04
CA GLN A 21 -14.08 -10.42 2.34
C GLN A 21 -15.32 -11.30 2.17
N ALA A 22 -16.14 -11.06 1.14
CA ALA A 22 -17.36 -11.85 0.89
C ALA A 22 -17.04 -13.31 0.54
N ASP A 23 -15.91 -13.59 -0.13
CA ASP A 23 -15.52 -14.93 -0.56
C ASP A 23 -14.57 -15.63 0.44
N MET A 24 -14.01 -14.93 1.44
CA MET A 24 -13.12 -15.52 2.44
C MET A 24 -13.87 -16.54 3.31
N PRO A 25 -13.31 -17.75 3.55
CA PRO A 25 -13.94 -18.76 4.43
C PRO A 25 -13.97 -18.29 5.88
N ASN A 26 -12.90 -17.65 6.36
CA ASN A 26 -12.83 -17.01 7.66
C ASN A 26 -12.78 -15.49 7.47
N LYS A 27 -13.81 -14.79 7.96
CA LYS A 27 -13.84 -13.32 7.89
C LYS A 27 -12.79 -12.73 8.81
N PRO A 28 -12.22 -11.55 8.48
CA PRO A 28 -11.37 -10.84 9.43
C PRO A 28 -12.11 -10.56 10.74
N LEU A 29 -11.41 -10.59 11.85
CA LEU A 29 -11.95 -10.11 13.12
C LEU A 29 -12.30 -8.62 12.99
N PRO A 30 -13.35 -8.12 13.68
CA PRO A 30 -13.78 -6.72 13.56
C PRO A 30 -12.81 -5.75 14.25
N PRO A 31 -12.75 -4.48 13.81
CA PRO A 31 -12.07 -3.44 14.56
C PRO A 31 -12.77 -3.20 15.90
N LEU A 32 -12.01 -2.90 16.95
CA LEU A 32 -12.55 -2.69 18.30
C LEU A 32 -12.40 -1.26 18.78
N ASN A 33 -13.36 -0.83 19.59
CA ASN A 33 -13.25 0.40 20.37
C ASN A 33 -12.15 0.24 21.43
N PRO A 34 -11.17 1.15 21.50
CA PRO A 34 -10.03 1.01 22.40
C PRO A 34 -10.36 1.02 23.91
N GLN A 35 -11.48 1.64 24.29
CA GLN A 35 -11.88 1.74 25.71
C GLN A 35 -12.79 0.59 26.16
N THR A 36 -13.63 0.10 25.25
CA THR A 36 -14.66 -0.89 25.61
C THR A 36 -14.37 -2.29 25.09
N HIS A 37 -13.40 -2.44 24.19
CA HIS A 37 -13.06 -3.65 23.44
C HIS A 37 -14.24 -4.27 22.68
N LYS A 38 -15.29 -3.47 22.40
CA LYS A 38 -16.45 -3.93 21.62
C LYS A 38 -16.21 -3.65 20.13
N PRO A 39 -16.75 -4.54 19.26
CA PRO A 39 -16.73 -4.30 17.81
C PRO A 39 -17.33 -2.95 17.45
N LEU A 40 -16.67 -2.24 16.52
CA LEU A 40 -17.16 -0.99 15.99
C LEU A 40 -18.14 -1.22 14.83
N SER A 41 -19.15 -0.38 14.78
CA SER A 41 -20.08 -0.27 13.65
C SER A 41 -19.54 0.68 12.58
N ALA A 42 -20.17 0.67 11.39
CA ALA A 42 -19.86 1.65 10.35
C ALA A 42 -20.16 3.09 10.79
N ASP A 43 -21.18 3.29 11.63
CA ASP A 43 -21.48 4.61 12.20
C ASP A 43 -20.38 5.08 13.14
N ASP A 44 -19.81 4.20 13.97
CA ASP A 44 -18.65 4.54 14.82
C ASP A 44 -17.43 4.95 13.99
N LEU A 45 -17.12 4.21 12.94
CA LEU A 45 -16.01 4.53 12.02
C LEU A 45 -16.25 5.83 11.25
N SER A 46 -17.53 6.21 11.01
CA SER A 46 -17.88 7.42 10.27
C SER A 46 -17.53 8.72 10.99
N HIS A 47 -17.17 8.66 12.28
CA HIS A 47 -16.61 9.80 12.99
C HIS A 47 -15.20 10.18 12.49
N ILE A 48 -14.45 9.22 11.92
CA ILE A 48 -13.09 9.43 11.40
C ILE A 48 -13.11 9.46 9.87
N PHE A 49 -13.75 8.47 9.24
CA PHE A 49 -13.82 8.31 7.78
C PHE A 49 -15.15 8.84 7.23
N ASN A 50 -15.31 8.89 5.91
CA ASN A 50 -16.62 9.07 5.31
C ASN A 50 -17.49 7.81 5.51
N LYS A 51 -18.82 7.99 5.46
CA LYS A 51 -19.79 6.92 5.76
C LYS A 51 -19.69 5.74 4.79
N GLU A 52 -19.49 6.03 3.50
CA GLU A 52 -19.43 4.97 2.51
C GLU A 52 -18.18 4.10 2.67
N CYS A 53 -17.00 4.70 2.85
CA CYS A 53 -15.79 3.94 3.17
C CYS A 53 -15.94 3.15 4.48
N SER A 54 -16.64 3.70 5.48
CA SER A 54 -16.92 3.01 6.75
C SER A 54 -17.78 1.77 6.56
N LYS A 55 -18.76 1.82 5.65
CA LYS A 55 -19.57 0.63 5.27
C LYS A 55 -18.74 -0.39 4.51
N GLN A 56 -17.98 0.06 3.50
CA GLN A 56 -17.10 -0.80 2.71
C GLN A 56 -16.02 -1.48 3.56
N GLU A 57 -15.56 -0.82 4.62
CA GLU A 57 -14.58 -1.39 5.56
C GLU A 57 -15.08 -2.67 6.24
N LEU A 58 -16.37 -2.71 6.59
CA LEU A 58 -16.99 -3.79 7.34
C LEU A 58 -17.87 -4.71 6.49
N ASP A 59 -17.96 -4.48 5.17
CA ASP A 59 -18.80 -5.30 4.28
C ASP A 59 -18.16 -6.67 4.04
N THR A 60 -18.78 -7.70 4.60
CA THR A 60 -18.38 -9.10 4.42
C THR A 60 -19.37 -9.89 3.56
N GLU A 61 -20.38 -9.24 2.98
CA GLU A 61 -21.49 -9.91 2.29
C GLU A 61 -21.45 -9.71 0.77
N HIS A 62 -21.09 -8.52 0.30
CA HIS A 62 -21.12 -8.17 -1.12
C HIS A 62 -19.74 -8.34 -1.76
N ALA A 63 -19.61 -9.33 -2.65
CA ALA A 63 -18.37 -9.58 -3.36
C ALA A 63 -18.06 -8.53 -4.44
N TRP A 64 -19.06 -7.86 -4.97
CA TRP A 64 -18.92 -6.86 -6.03
C TRP A 64 -19.58 -5.57 -5.60
N ILE A 65 -18.84 -4.48 -5.68
CA ILE A 65 -19.28 -3.13 -5.30
C ILE A 65 -19.14 -2.22 -6.51
N ASP A 66 -20.22 -1.58 -6.91
CA ASP A 66 -20.26 -0.71 -8.08
C ASP A 66 -19.32 0.49 -7.90
N ILE A 67 -18.53 0.79 -8.92
CA ILE A 67 -17.74 2.00 -8.99
C ILE A 67 -18.68 3.14 -9.41
N PRO A 68 -18.82 4.24 -8.64
CA PRO A 68 -19.64 5.38 -9.04
C PRO A 68 -19.25 5.91 -10.43
N GLU A 69 -20.22 6.32 -11.23
CA GLU A 69 -20.00 6.78 -12.62
C GLU A 69 -18.98 7.92 -12.70
N ASP A 70 -19.06 8.89 -11.78
CA ASP A 70 -18.07 9.98 -11.70
C ASP A 70 -16.64 9.45 -11.45
N VAL A 71 -16.49 8.44 -10.59
CA VAL A 71 -15.19 7.80 -10.33
C VAL A 71 -14.69 7.05 -11.57
N GLN A 72 -15.60 6.36 -12.30
CA GLN A 72 -15.27 5.69 -13.57
C GLN A 72 -14.76 6.69 -14.61
N GLU A 73 -15.40 7.86 -14.74
CA GLU A 73 -14.93 8.93 -15.62
C GLU A 73 -13.51 9.41 -15.28
N LYS A 74 -13.20 9.56 -13.98
CA LYS A 74 -11.85 9.94 -13.55
C LYS A 74 -10.83 8.82 -13.79
N TYR A 75 -11.24 7.55 -13.62
CA TYR A 75 -10.43 6.40 -13.96
C TYR A 75 -10.13 6.33 -15.46
N ALA A 76 -11.08 6.57 -16.33
CA ALA A 76 -10.91 6.54 -17.78
C ALA A 76 -9.81 7.49 -18.29
N PHE A 77 -9.48 8.55 -17.54
CA PHE A 77 -8.38 9.45 -17.88
C PHE A 77 -7.00 8.75 -17.92
N TYR A 78 -6.76 7.71 -17.10
CA TYR A 78 -5.43 7.09 -17.02
C TYR A 78 -5.45 5.55 -17.02
N ARG A 79 -6.60 4.92 -16.88
CA ARG A 79 -6.77 3.48 -16.98
C ARG A 79 -7.18 3.09 -18.42
N SER A 80 -6.89 1.89 -18.88
CA SER A 80 -6.19 0.81 -18.17
C SER A 80 -4.69 1.05 -18.15
N THR A 81 -4.05 0.74 -16.99
CA THR A 81 -2.59 0.72 -16.96
C THR A 81 -2.08 -0.53 -17.69
N PRO A 82 -0.91 -0.48 -18.36
CA PRO A 82 -0.45 -1.60 -19.15
C PRO A 82 -0.01 -2.81 -18.31
N LEU A 83 -0.30 -4.01 -18.81
CA LEU A 83 0.44 -5.21 -18.48
C LEU A 83 1.60 -5.35 -19.48
N VAL A 84 2.79 -5.61 -18.99
CA VAL A 84 4.00 -5.69 -19.81
C VAL A 84 4.75 -6.98 -19.53
N ARG A 85 5.18 -7.69 -20.59
CA ARG A 85 6.12 -8.80 -20.48
C ARG A 85 7.54 -8.27 -20.37
N ALA A 86 8.25 -8.65 -19.34
CA ALA A 86 9.61 -8.17 -19.04
C ALA A 86 10.69 -8.97 -19.75
N TYR A 87 10.65 -9.01 -21.10
CA TYR A 87 11.60 -9.77 -21.91
C TYR A 87 13.06 -9.38 -21.65
N GLY A 88 13.33 -8.10 -21.40
CA GLY A 88 14.69 -7.65 -21.10
C GLY A 88 15.18 -8.20 -19.75
N LEU A 89 14.30 -8.25 -18.75
CA LEU A 89 14.64 -8.84 -17.44
C LEU A 89 14.80 -10.36 -17.55
N GLU A 90 13.92 -11.07 -18.30
CA GLU A 90 14.05 -12.50 -18.56
C GLU A 90 15.40 -12.83 -19.20
N GLU A 91 15.81 -12.06 -20.22
CA GLU A 91 17.09 -12.21 -20.91
C GLU A 91 18.27 -11.91 -19.97
N ALA A 92 18.21 -10.84 -19.20
CA ALA A 92 19.28 -10.45 -18.27
C ALA A 92 19.50 -11.50 -17.16
N LEU A 93 18.43 -12.22 -16.77
CA LEU A 93 18.50 -13.29 -15.78
C LEU A 93 18.84 -14.66 -16.39
N GLY A 94 18.71 -14.84 -17.71
CA GLY A 94 18.83 -16.13 -18.36
C GLY A 94 17.79 -17.14 -17.83
N THR A 95 16.59 -16.65 -17.46
CA THR A 95 15.56 -17.48 -16.81
C THR A 95 14.61 -18.12 -17.82
N THR A 96 14.05 -19.28 -17.43
CA THR A 96 12.92 -19.91 -18.11
C THR A 96 11.56 -19.37 -17.67
N ALA A 97 11.54 -18.55 -16.63
CA ALA A 97 10.31 -17.94 -16.14
C ALA A 97 9.78 -16.88 -17.12
N HIS A 98 8.46 -16.81 -17.24
CA HIS A 98 7.74 -15.76 -17.96
C HIS A 98 7.36 -14.63 -16.98
N ILE A 99 7.99 -13.48 -17.08
CA ILE A 99 7.83 -12.38 -16.12
C ILE A 99 6.94 -11.28 -16.71
N TYR A 100 5.83 -11.01 -16.02
CA TYR A 100 4.93 -9.92 -16.34
C TYR A 100 4.88 -8.89 -15.22
N PHE A 101 4.72 -7.62 -15.58
CA PHE A 101 4.44 -6.59 -14.58
C PHE A 101 3.24 -5.73 -14.95
N LYS A 102 2.35 -5.54 -13.96
CA LYS A 102 1.27 -4.56 -14.03
C LYS A 102 1.84 -3.19 -13.70
N ASN A 103 1.82 -2.28 -14.67
CA ASN A 103 2.56 -1.03 -14.60
C ASN A 103 1.71 0.13 -14.04
N GLU A 104 1.64 0.26 -12.73
CA GLU A 104 0.98 1.38 -12.04
C GLU A 104 1.87 2.65 -11.98
N SER A 105 3.11 2.60 -12.48
CA SER A 105 4.03 3.75 -12.49
C SER A 105 3.65 4.83 -13.52
N VAL A 106 2.77 4.50 -14.46
CA VAL A 106 2.34 5.42 -15.54
C VAL A 106 1.09 6.23 -15.19
N THR A 107 0.55 6.08 -13.99
CA THR A 107 -0.55 6.93 -13.51
C THR A 107 -0.11 8.39 -13.40
N PRO A 108 -1.02 9.38 -13.40
CA PRO A 108 -0.66 10.80 -13.36
C PRO A 108 0.30 11.19 -12.22
N LEU A 109 0.19 10.52 -11.08
CA LEU A 109 1.03 10.76 -9.90
C LEU A 109 2.16 9.72 -9.75
N GLY A 110 2.32 8.86 -10.73
CA GLY A 110 3.40 7.87 -10.79
C GLY A 110 3.30 6.75 -9.76
N SER A 111 2.10 6.44 -9.24
CA SER A 111 1.88 5.31 -8.34
C SER A 111 0.41 4.86 -8.31
N HIS A 112 0.16 3.63 -7.86
CA HIS A 112 -1.17 3.02 -7.70
C HIS A 112 -2.10 3.78 -6.73
N LYS A 113 -1.58 4.63 -5.87
CA LYS A 113 -2.35 5.22 -4.76
C LYS A 113 -3.51 6.10 -5.20
N ILE A 114 -3.45 6.68 -6.39
CA ILE A 114 -4.51 7.48 -6.99
C ILE A 114 -5.84 6.71 -7.11
N ASN A 115 -5.78 5.38 -7.30
CA ASN A 115 -6.95 4.53 -7.45
C ASN A 115 -7.87 4.54 -6.23
N SER A 116 -7.34 4.76 -5.03
CA SER A 116 -8.12 4.87 -3.80
C SER A 116 -8.34 6.32 -3.36
N ALA A 117 -7.46 7.24 -3.74
CA ALA A 117 -7.62 8.66 -3.40
C ALA A 117 -8.88 9.27 -4.06
N ILE A 118 -9.14 8.92 -5.32
CA ILE A 118 -10.29 9.43 -6.07
C ILE A 118 -11.61 9.04 -5.41
N PRO A 119 -11.95 7.75 -5.14
CA PRO A 119 -13.22 7.39 -4.52
C PRO A 119 -13.34 7.91 -3.10
N GLN A 120 -12.28 7.94 -2.29
CA GLN A 120 -12.36 8.50 -0.94
C GLN A 120 -12.76 10.00 -0.97
N CYS A 121 -12.15 10.80 -1.87
CA CYS A 121 -12.51 12.20 -2.05
C CYS A 121 -13.92 12.37 -2.64
N TYR A 122 -14.32 11.50 -3.59
CA TYR A 122 -15.67 11.48 -4.11
C TYR A 122 -16.70 11.32 -3.00
N TYR A 123 -16.55 10.31 -2.14
CA TYR A 123 -17.49 10.05 -1.07
C TYR A 123 -17.50 11.17 -0.01
N CYS A 124 -16.36 11.74 0.37
CA CYS A 124 -16.32 12.92 1.22
C CYS A 124 -17.13 14.07 0.61
N LYS A 125 -16.96 14.34 -0.69
CA LYS A 125 -17.72 15.38 -1.39
C LYS A 125 -19.22 15.11 -1.40
N GLN A 126 -19.64 13.86 -1.62
CA GLN A 126 -21.06 13.48 -1.62
C GLN A 126 -21.70 13.64 -0.23
N GLU A 127 -20.93 13.50 0.83
CA GLU A 127 -21.40 13.72 2.22
C GLU A 127 -21.42 15.19 2.61
N GLY A 128 -20.93 16.09 1.76
CA GLY A 128 -20.89 17.53 2.03
C GLY A 128 -19.66 17.97 2.84
N ASP A 129 -18.66 17.11 2.98
CA ASP A 129 -17.39 17.50 3.58
C ASP A 129 -16.67 18.53 2.72
N THR A 130 -15.88 19.37 3.34
CA THR A 130 -15.10 20.43 2.69
C THR A 130 -13.61 20.22 2.79
N ASN A 131 -13.17 19.37 3.72
CA ASN A 131 -11.77 19.13 4.03
C ASN A 131 -11.47 17.64 4.11
N VAL A 132 -10.27 17.27 3.70
CA VAL A 132 -9.69 15.94 3.94
C VAL A 132 -8.32 16.10 4.56
N THR A 133 -7.97 15.17 5.42
CA THR A 133 -6.64 15.12 6.05
C THR A 133 -6.04 13.74 5.93
N THR A 134 -4.72 13.67 5.94
CA THR A 134 -4.00 12.41 5.89
C THR A 134 -2.56 12.53 6.37
N GLU A 135 -1.97 11.37 6.61
CA GLU A 135 -0.52 11.21 6.71
C GLU A 135 0.10 10.83 5.37
N THR A 136 1.41 10.94 5.27
CA THR A 136 2.17 10.32 4.18
C THR A 136 3.60 10.02 4.61
N GLY A 137 4.09 8.81 4.29
CA GLY A 137 5.48 8.42 4.50
C GLY A 137 6.38 8.98 3.40
N ALA A 138 6.53 8.24 2.29
CA ALA A 138 7.37 8.63 1.15
C ALA A 138 6.79 9.75 0.28
N GLY A 139 5.53 10.14 0.51
CA GLY A 139 4.85 11.23 -0.20
C GLY A 139 3.94 10.79 -1.35
N GLN A 140 3.98 9.53 -1.79
CA GLN A 140 3.12 9.08 -2.90
C GLN A 140 1.63 9.21 -2.58
N TRP A 141 1.23 8.84 -1.35
CA TRP A 141 -0.16 8.97 -0.93
C TRP A 141 -0.60 10.42 -0.81
N GLY A 142 0.20 11.27 -0.15
CA GLY A 142 -0.07 12.70 -0.05
C GLY A 142 -0.24 13.37 -1.43
N CYS A 143 0.61 13.02 -2.41
CA CYS A 143 0.47 13.50 -3.79
C CYS A 143 -0.86 13.05 -4.41
N ALA A 144 -1.21 11.77 -4.27
CA ALA A 144 -2.44 11.22 -4.82
C ALA A 144 -3.69 11.87 -4.21
N LEU A 145 -3.70 12.03 -2.88
CA LEU A 145 -4.79 12.69 -2.18
C LEU A 145 -4.92 14.17 -2.56
N SER A 146 -3.80 14.91 -2.63
CA SER A 146 -3.82 16.34 -2.99
C SER A 146 -4.43 16.56 -4.38
N TYR A 147 -4.11 15.69 -5.33
CA TYR A 147 -4.72 15.71 -6.67
C TYR A 147 -6.21 15.37 -6.61
N ALA A 148 -6.59 14.28 -5.94
CA ALA A 148 -7.99 13.85 -5.82
C ALA A 148 -8.85 14.89 -5.11
N ALA A 149 -8.35 15.49 -4.02
CA ALA A 149 -9.03 16.57 -3.32
C ALA A 149 -9.28 17.77 -4.24
N LYS A 150 -8.29 18.14 -5.05
CA LYS A 150 -8.45 19.22 -6.04
C LYS A 150 -9.50 18.91 -7.09
N LEU A 151 -9.61 17.64 -7.55
CA LEU A 151 -10.66 17.24 -8.51
C LEU A 151 -12.07 17.47 -7.96
N TYR A 152 -12.27 17.27 -6.67
CA TYR A 152 -13.58 17.38 -6.00
C TYR A 152 -13.77 18.71 -5.24
N GLY A 153 -12.83 19.66 -5.34
CA GLY A 153 -12.92 20.96 -4.68
C GLY A 153 -12.88 20.87 -3.16
N LEU A 154 -12.11 19.91 -2.63
CA LEU A 154 -11.85 19.75 -1.20
C LEU A 154 -10.50 20.38 -0.84
N GLU A 155 -10.41 20.93 0.37
CA GLU A 155 -9.13 21.33 0.96
C GLU A 155 -8.41 20.10 1.52
N ALA A 156 -7.09 19.99 1.31
CA ALA A 156 -6.30 18.87 1.78
C ALA A 156 -5.20 19.33 2.76
N ALA A 157 -5.14 18.67 3.94
CA ALA A 157 -4.06 18.83 4.91
C ALA A 157 -3.26 17.53 5.02
N VAL A 158 -1.95 17.59 4.78
CA VAL A 158 -1.07 16.43 4.74
C VAL A 158 0.03 16.53 5.79
N TYR A 159 0.09 15.54 6.68
CA TYR A 159 1.18 15.35 7.63
C TYR A 159 2.20 14.39 7.04
N GLN A 160 3.35 14.93 6.60
CA GLN A 160 4.42 14.12 6.00
C GLN A 160 5.46 13.76 7.06
N VAL A 161 5.85 12.50 7.14
CA VAL A 161 6.93 12.04 8.02
C VAL A 161 8.18 12.90 7.80
N LYS A 162 8.65 13.59 8.85
CA LYS A 162 9.64 14.67 8.79
C LYS A 162 10.94 14.26 8.11
N ILE A 163 11.46 13.06 8.42
CA ILE A 163 12.70 12.59 7.83
C ILE A 163 12.55 12.31 6.32
N THR A 164 11.42 11.77 5.89
CA THR A 164 11.17 11.52 4.47
C THR A 164 10.87 12.80 3.69
N MET A 165 10.30 13.82 4.35
CA MET A 165 10.13 15.15 3.77
C MET A 165 11.48 15.78 3.39
N GLN A 166 12.51 15.57 4.21
CA GLN A 166 13.87 16.03 3.93
C GLN A 166 14.53 15.23 2.80
N GLN A 167 14.32 13.91 2.77
CA GLN A 167 14.89 13.04 1.74
C GLN A 167 14.24 13.23 0.36
N LYS A 168 12.95 13.61 0.31
CA LYS A 168 12.12 13.68 -0.90
C LYS A 168 11.39 15.03 -1.00
N PRO A 169 12.09 16.17 -1.09
CA PRO A 169 11.49 17.51 -1.00
C PRO A 169 10.50 17.81 -2.13
N TYR A 170 10.70 17.22 -3.32
CA TYR A 170 9.80 17.42 -4.45
C TYR A 170 8.39 16.85 -4.25
N ARG A 171 8.21 15.87 -3.34
CA ARG A 171 6.86 15.38 -3.00
C ARG A 171 6.02 16.48 -2.37
N SER A 172 6.57 17.26 -1.43
CA SER A 172 5.88 18.40 -0.84
C SER A 172 5.55 19.48 -1.89
N SER A 173 6.44 19.71 -2.86
CA SER A 173 6.19 20.66 -3.96
C SER A 173 5.00 20.22 -4.83
N ILE A 174 4.92 18.92 -5.17
CA ILE A 174 3.79 18.36 -5.93
C ILE A 174 2.47 18.55 -5.16
N MET A 175 2.43 18.20 -3.87
CA MET A 175 1.23 18.36 -3.04
C MET A 175 0.77 19.81 -3.00
N ARG A 176 1.68 20.77 -2.79
CA ARG A 176 1.38 22.20 -2.80
C ARG A 176 0.95 22.72 -4.17
N THR A 177 1.45 22.16 -5.26
CA THR A 177 1.02 22.49 -6.62
C THR A 177 -0.47 22.18 -6.83
N PHE A 178 -0.98 21.14 -6.19
CA PHE A 178 -2.41 20.81 -6.16
C PHE A 178 -3.20 21.55 -5.07
N GLY A 179 -2.55 22.44 -4.30
CA GLY A 179 -3.21 23.30 -3.30
C GLY A 179 -3.25 22.72 -1.89
N ALA A 180 -2.64 21.57 -1.62
CA ALA A 180 -2.62 21.01 -0.28
C ALA A 180 -1.68 21.78 0.66
N THR A 181 -2.05 21.86 1.95
CA THR A 181 -1.13 22.21 3.02
C THR A 181 -0.31 21.00 3.44
N VAL A 182 0.99 21.19 3.69
CA VAL A 182 1.91 20.08 4.00
C VAL A 182 2.74 20.47 5.22
N GLU A 183 2.66 19.67 6.28
CA GLU A 183 3.47 19.82 7.49
C GLU A 183 4.34 18.60 7.75
N GLY A 184 5.55 18.84 8.30
CA GLY A 184 6.44 17.76 8.75
C GLY A 184 5.98 17.20 10.10
N SER A 185 5.66 15.92 10.18
CA SER A 185 5.22 15.23 11.40
C SER A 185 6.40 14.55 12.12
N PRO A 186 6.50 14.68 13.48
CA PRO A 186 5.58 15.39 14.37
C PRO A 186 5.69 16.90 14.25
N SER A 187 4.55 17.60 14.38
CA SER A 187 4.44 19.06 14.24
C SER A 187 4.03 19.76 15.55
N MET A 188 4.14 21.09 15.55
CA MET A 188 3.65 21.92 16.67
C MET A 188 2.22 22.42 16.44
N SER A 189 1.54 22.04 15.34
CA SER A 189 0.18 22.48 15.04
C SER A 189 -0.90 21.65 15.77
N THR A 190 -0.61 20.40 16.07
CA THR A 190 -1.52 19.45 16.72
C THR A 190 -1.12 19.20 18.19
N ARG A 191 -2.08 18.70 18.99
CA ARG A 191 -1.80 18.26 20.36
C ARG A 191 -0.99 16.97 20.37
N ALA A 192 -1.30 16.04 19.46
CA ALA A 192 -0.56 14.80 19.30
C ALA A 192 0.93 15.07 18.99
N GLY A 193 1.20 15.90 17.99
CA GLY A 193 2.57 16.29 17.63
C GLY A 193 3.32 16.99 18.75
N LYS A 194 2.67 17.95 19.44
CA LYS A 194 3.25 18.62 20.62
C LYS A 194 3.63 17.64 21.73
N ASN A 195 2.75 16.69 22.04
CA ASN A 195 3.00 15.69 23.10
C ASN A 195 4.18 14.78 22.72
N ILE A 196 4.28 14.35 21.46
CA ILE A 196 5.37 13.53 20.96
C ILE A 196 6.70 14.30 21.03
N ILE A 197 6.75 15.56 20.55
CA ILE A 197 7.95 16.40 20.59
C ILE A 197 8.36 16.70 22.03
N THR A 198 7.41 16.89 22.95
CA THR A 198 7.71 17.13 24.37
C THR A 198 8.34 15.89 25.02
N ARG A 199 7.86 14.71 24.67
CA ARG A 199 8.39 13.42 25.17
C ARG A 199 9.75 13.09 24.54
N ASP A 200 9.92 13.33 23.25
CA ASP A 200 11.14 13.08 22.47
C ASP A 200 11.38 14.23 21.48
N PRO A 201 12.17 15.28 21.87
CA PRO A 201 12.46 16.42 21.00
C PRO A 201 13.20 16.05 19.70
N HIS A 202 13.84 14.88 19.66
CA HIS A 202 14.58 14.40 18.50
C HIS A 202 13.82 13.31 17.72
N HIS A 203 12.53 13.13 18.00
CA HIS A 203 11.71 12.12 17.32
C HIS A 203 11.75 12.30 15.78
N PRO A 204 12.18 11.27 15.01
CA PRO A 204 12.38 11.39 13.57
C PRO A 204 11.06 11.48 12.79
N GLY A 205 9.95 11.18 13.43
CA GLY A 205 8.66 10.93 12.83
C GLY A 205 8.49 9.48 12.37
N SER A 206 7.26 9.03 12.42
CA SER A 206 6.82 7.72 11.90
C SER A 206 5.49 7.90 11.16
N LEU A 207 5.03 6.86 10.44
CA LEU A 207 3.65 6.87 9.94
C LEU A 207 2.65 6.93 11.11
N GLY A 208 2.91 6.24 12.21
CA GLY A 208 2.07 6.29 13.41
C GLY A 208 1.92 7.69 13.98
N THR A 209 3.00 8.49 14.08
CA THR A 209 2.91 9.89 14.53
C THR A 209 2.08 10.75 13.59
N ALA A 210 2.28 10.60 12.29
CA ALA A 210 1.58 11.39 11.28
C ALA A 210 0.08 11.01 11.19
N ILE A 211 -0.27 9.73 11.40
CA ILE A 211 -1.66 9.27 11.53
C ILE A 211 -2.33 9.94 12.73
N SER A 212 -1.68 9.94 13.91
CA SER A 212 -2.23 10.58 15.11
C SER A 212 -2.59 12.06 14.87
N GLU A 213 -1.72 12.81 14.18
CA GLU A 213 -1.95 14.23 13.87
C GLU A 213 -3.10 14.40 12.86
N ALA A 214 -3.16 13.56 11.82
CA ALA A 214 -4.21 13.62 10.83
C ALA A 214 -5.59 13.24 11.41
N VAL A 215 -5.66 12.21 12.24
CA VAL A 215 -6.89 11.78 12.92
C VAL A 215 -7.36 12.87 13.90
N GLU A 216 -6.43 13.49 14.64
CA GLU A 216 -6.79 14.63 15.52
C GLU A 216 -7.45 15.76 14.72
N LEU A 217 -6.87 16.14 13.57
CA LEU A 217 -7.44 17.20 12.73
C LEU A 217 -8.83 16.82 12.21
N ALA A 218 -9.01 15.57 11.72
CA ALA A 218 -10.30 15.09 11.25
C ALA A 218 -11.39 15.13 12.32
N THR A 219 -11.06 14.72 13.55
CA THR A 219 -12.02 14.62 14.65
C THR A 219 -12.32 15.95 15.35
N THR A 220 -11.46 16.96 15.16
CA THR A 220 -11.62 18.29 15.79
C THR A 220 -12.09 19.39 14.83
N THR A 221 -12.13 19.11 13.51
CA THR A 221 -12.53 20.07 12.49
C THR A 221 -13.86 19.63 11.83
N PRO A 222 -14.95 20.39 12.00
CA PRO A 222 -16.21 20.07 11.32
C PRO A 222 -16.05 20.00 9.79
N GLY A 223 -16.68 19.01 9.16
CA GLY A 223 -16.60 18.80 7.71
C GLY A 223 -15.23 18.33 7.21
N CYS A 224 -14.40 17.77 8.09
CA CYS A 224 -13.12 17.17 7.75
C CYS A 224 -13.15 15.68 7.99
N LYS A 225 -12.63 14.89 7.03
CA LYS A 225 -12.49 13.44 7.14
C LYS A 225 -11.05 13.02 6.97
N TYR A 226 -10.67 11.99 7.72
CA TYR A 226 -9.40 11.31 7.54
C TYR A 226 -9.48 10.35 6.36
N THR A 227 -8.45 10.36 5.52
CA THR A 227 -8.29 9.46 4.37
C THR A 227 -6.98 8.71 4.50
N LEU A 228 -6.95 7.46 4.07
CA LEU A 228 -5.79 6.59 4.25
C LEU A 228 -5.41 5.87 2.95
N GLY A 229 -4.12 5.79 2.67
CA GLY A 229 -3.59 5.20 1.43
C GLY A 229 -3.21 3.74 1.50
N SER A 230 -3.50 3.04 2.62
CA SER A 230 -3.14 1.64 2.82
C SER A 230 -3.86 1.09 4.05
N VAL A 231 -3.59 -0.16 4.45
CA VAL A 231 -4.02 -0.85 5.69
C VAL A 231 -5.49 -1.22 5.70
N LEU A 232 -6.41 -0.31 5.43
CA LEU A 232 -7.85 -0.53 5.57
C LEU A 232 -8.44 -1.33 4.40
N ASN A 233 -9.54 -2.04 4.68
CA ASN A 233 -10.19 -2.94 3.74
C ASN A 233 -10.77 -2.18 2.54
N HIS A 234 -11.42 -1.02 2.76
CA HIS A 234 -11.93 -0.19 1.67
C HIS A 234 -10.82 0.33 0.75
N VAL A 235 -9.62 0.58 1.29
CA VAL A 235 -8.47 0.97 0.45
C VAL A 235 -8.05 -0.18 -0.45
N ALA A 236 -7.92 -1.40 0.10
CA ALA A 236 -7.59 -2.58 -0.69
C ALA A 236 -8.67 -2.89 -1.73
N LEU A 237 -9.94 -2.71 -1.38
CA LEU A 237 -11.10 -2.82 -2.28
C LEU A 237 -10.94 -1.89 -3.50
N HIS A 238 -10.73 -0.60 -3.29
CA HIS A 238 -10.56 0.37 -4.38
C HIS A 238 -9.37 0.04 -5.28
N GLN A 239 -8.32 -0.58 -4.74
CA GLN A 239 -7.14 -0.98 -5.52
C GLN A 239 -7.38 -2.20 -6.40
N THR A 240 -8.47 -2.96 -6.21
CA THR A 240 -8.71 -4.19 -6.99
C THR A 240 -8.90 -3.96 -8.48
N VAL A 241 -9.13 -2.73 -8.93
CA VAL A 241 -9.07 -2.35 -10.36
C VAL A 241 -7.76 -2.79 -11.02
N ILE A 242 -6.64 -2.83 -10.26
CA ILE A 242 -5.32 -3.27 -10.73
C ILE A 242 -5.39 -4.74 -11.18
N GLY A 243 -5.83 -5.61 -10.29
CA GLY A 243 -5.91 -7.05 -10.54
C GLY A 243 -7.03 -7.42 -11.52
N LEU A 244 -8.18 -6.74 -11.46
CA LEU A 244 -9.29 -6.95 -12.40
C LEU A 244 -8.90 -6.63 -13.84
N GLU A 245 -8.12 -5.56 -14.07
CA GLU A 245 -7.54 -5.30 -15.39
C GLU A 245 -6.47 -6.35 -15.74
N ALA A 246 -5.59 -6.69 -14.79
CA ALA A 246 -4.53 -7.64 -15.00
C ALA A 246 -5.06 -9.04 -15.39
N GLU A 247 -6.17 -9.50 -14.81
CA GLU A 247 -6.83 -10.76 -15.21
C GLU A 247 -7.23 -10.75 -16.70
N LYS A 248 -7.91 -9.67 -17.14
CA LYS A 248 -8.30 -9.51 -18.53
C LYS A 248 -7.08 -9.44 -19.46
N GLN A 249 -6.04 -8.74 -19.02
CA GLN A 249 -4.80 -8.59 -19.78
C GLN A 249 -3.98 -9.88 -19.83
N MET A 250 -3.93 -10.66 -18.75
CA MET A 250 -3.32 -12.00 -18.74
C MET A 250 -4.05 -12.95 -19.68
N ALA A 251 -5.37 -12.91 -19.74
CA ALA A 251 -6.16 -13.69 -20.70
C ALA A 251 -5.78 -13.36 -22.17
N MET A 252 -5.40 -12.11 -22.48
CA MET A 252 -4.91 -11.73 -23.82
C MET A 252 -3.56 -12.37 -24.16
N THR A 253 -2.77 -12.76 -23.15
CA THR A 253 -1.48 -13.45 -23.36
C THR A 253 -1.64 -14.95 -23.62
N GLY A 254 -2.78 -15.52 -23.23
CA GLY A 254 -3.01 -16.96 -23.20
C GLY A 254 -2.36 -17.66 -22.00
N GLU A 255 -1.77 -16.91 -21.06
CA GLU A 255 -1.09 -17.44 -19.87
C GLU A 255 -1.87 -17.06 -18.60
N TYR A 256 -1.62 -17.79 -17.51
CA TYR A 256 -2.17 -17.50 -16.17
C TYR A 256 -1.04 -17.52 -15.14
N PRO A 257 -1.00 -16.61 -14.15
CA PRO A 257 0.13 -16.54 -13.25
C PRO A 257 0.17 -17.71 -12.25
N ASP A 258 1.31 -18.40 -12.19
CA ASP A 258 1.64 -19.35 -11.12
C ASP A 258 1.97 -18.60 -9.83
N LYS A 259 2.55 -17.39 -9.96
CA LYS A 259 2.93 -16.54 -8.83
C LYS A 259 2.48 -15.11 -9.05
N VAL A 260 1.90 -14.52 -8.00
CA VAL A 260 1.55 -13.09 -7.95
C VAL A 260 2.33 -12.42 -6.81
N ILE A 261 3.11 -11.39 -7.15
CA ILE A 261 4.05 -10.74 -6.24
C ILE A 261 3.79 -9.24 -6.18
N ALA A 262 3.78 -8.66 -4.97
CA ALA A 262 3.73 -7.21 -4.82
C ALA A 262 4.47 -6.75 -3.56
N CYS A 263 4.90 -5.49 -3.55
CA CYS A 263 5.52 -4.89 -2.37
C CYS A 263 4.49 -4.65 -1.26
N PHE A 264 4.94 -4.74 -0.02
CA PHE A 264 4.07 -4.72 1.14
C PHE A 264 4.47 -3.66 2.17
N GLY A 265 3.65 -2.61 2.27
CA GLY A 265 3.62 -1.67 3.40
C GLY A 265 2.48 -2.05 4.35
N GLY A 266 1.29 -1.48 4.15
CA GLY A 266 0.06 -1.86 4.87
C GLY A 266 -0.83 -2.85 4.11
N GLY A 267 -0.58 -3.11 2.80
CA GLY A 267 -1.29 -4.12 2.03
C GLY A 267 -2.00 -3.63 0.75
N SER A 268 -2.13 -2.30 0.51
CA SER A 268 -2.95 -1.79 -0.62
C SER A 268 -2.45 -2.22 -2.00
N ASN A 269 -1.13 -2.19 -2.23
CA ASN A 269 -0.56 -2.62 -3.51
C ASN A 269 -0.74 -4.13 -3.72
N PHE A 270 -0.43 -4.90 -2.70
CA PHE A 270 -0.58 -6.35 -2.75
C PHE A 270 -2.04 -6.76 -2.95
N GLY A 271 -2.97 -6.28 -2.11
CA GLY A 271 -4.39 -6.60 -2.22
C GLY A 271 -4.98 -6.18 -3.56
N GLY A 272 -4.60 -4.99 -4.05
CA GLY A 272 -5.05 -4.49 -5.33
C GLY A 272 -4.73 -5.41 -6.52
N LEU A 273 -3.52 -5.97 -6.57
CA LEU A 273 -3.16 -6.93 -7.61
C LEU A 273 -3.67 -8.34 -7.30
N ALA A 274 -3.50 -8.81 -6.05
CA ALA A 274 -3.63 -10.23 -5.70
C ALA A 274 -5.08 -10.69 -5.51
N PHE A 275 -5.97 -9.87 -4.92
CA PHE A 275 -7.31 -10.32 -4.53
C PHE A 275 -8.17 -10.83 -5.70
N PRO A 276 -8.21 -10.19 -6.88
CA PRO A 276 -8.94 -10.74 -8.01
C PRO A 276 -8.45 -12.14 -8.44
N PHE A 277 -7.14 -12.37 -8.46
CA PHE A 277 -6.58 -13.70 -8.74
C PHE A 277 -6.82 -14.70 -7.60
N MET A 278 -6.72 -14.24 -6.34
CA MET A 278 -6.93 -15.09 -5.15
C MET A 278 -8.37 -15.60 -5.06
N ARG A 279 -9.34 -14.88 -5.63
CA ARG A 279 -10.72 -15.34 -5.79
C ARG A 279 -10.80 -16.74 -6.37
N HIS A 280 -9.98 -17.04 -7.36
CA HIS A 280 -9.95 -18.35 -8.02
C HIS A 280 -9.35 -19.44 -7.13
N ASN A 281 -8.36 -19.09 -6.30
CA ASN A 281 -7.85 -20.03 -5.31
C ASN A 281 -8.89 -20.33 -4.22
N LEU A 282 -9.60 -19.29 -3.73
CA LEU A 282 -10.66 -19.46 -2.71
C LEU A 282 -11.79 -20.36 -3.21
N LYS A 283 -12.07 -20.37 -4.52
CA LYS A 283 -13.07 -21.22 -5.17
C LYS A 283 -12.52 -22.59 -5.60
N GLY A 284 -11.22 -22.87 -5.41
CA GLY A 284 -10.58 -24.11 -5.84
C GLY A 284 -10.41 -24.23 -7.36
N GLU A 285 -10.52 -23.14 -8.11
CA GLU A 285 -10.42 -23.11 -9.58
C GLU A 285 -8.98 -23.03 -10.09
N LYS A 286 -8.09 -22.41 -9.32
CA LYS A 286 -6.67 -22.18 -9.64
C LYS A 286 -5.79 -22.37 -8.42
N HIS A 287 -4.47 -22.48 -8.65
CA HIS A 287 -3.45 -22.60 -7.62
C HIS A 287 -2.32 -21.60 -7.90
N THR A 288 -2.56 -20.35 -7.60
CA THR A 288 -1.55 -19.29 -7.67
C THR A 288 -0.91 -19.11 -6.30
N GLU A 289 0.41 -18.99 -6.24
CA GLU A 289 1.15 -18.61 -5.05
C GLU A 289 1.18 -17.09 -4.92
N PHE A 290 0.83 -16.56 -3.73
CA PHE A 290 0.77 -15.12 -3.47
C PHE A 290 1.88 -14.72 -2.49
N ILE A 291 2.78 -13.83 -2.94
CA ILE A 291 4.00 -13.45 -2.21
C ILE A 291 4.01 -11.95 -1.96
N ALA A 292 4.04 -11.56 -0.69
CA ALA A 292 4.13 -10.17 -0.26
C ALA A 292 5.56 -9.82 0.13
N ALA A 293 6.20 -8.89 -0.62
CA ALA A 293 7.58 -8.49 -0.39
C ALA A 293 7.65 -7.29 0.56
N GLU A 294 8.16 -7.50 1.77
CA GLU A 294 8.34 -6.46 2.80
C GLU A 294 9.81 -6.16 3.06
N PRO A 295 10.17 -5.00 3.67
CA PRO A 295 11.55 -4.72 4.05
C PRO A 295 12.02 -5.58 5.23
N GLU A 296 13.25 -6.09 5.18
CA GLU A 296 13.90 -6.77 6.31
C GLU A 296 13.97 -5.90 7.57
N SER A 297 13.95 -4.58 7.41
CA SER A 297 13.94 -3.61 8.51
C SER A 297 12.56 -3.36 9.13
N CYS A 298 11.50 -3.91 8.54
CA CYS A 298 10.11 -3.78 9.02
C CYS A 298 9.31 -5.06 8.72
N PRO A 299 9.73 -6.22 9.30
CA PRO A 299 9.32 -7.56 8.90
C PRO A 299 8.04 -8.02 9.64
N LYS A 300 6.93 -7.28 9.46
CA LYS A 300 5.68 -7.56 10.17
C LYS A 300 5.01 -8.86 9.76
N LEU A 301 5.09 -9.25 8.47
CA LEU A 301 4.48 -10.49 7.98
C LEU A 301 5.33 -11.72 8.32
N THR A 302 6.66 -11.57 8.31
CA THR A 302 7.60 -12.69 8.52
C THR A 302 7.97 -12.87 9.98
N ARG A 303 7.93 -11.81 10.81
CA ARG A 303 8.39 -11.85 12.21
C ARG A 303 7.46 -11.15 13.19
N GLY A 304 6.38 -10.47 12.73
CA GLY A 304 5.37 -9.88 13.59
C GLY A 304 4.48 -10.91 14.27
N LYS A 305 3.65 -10.45 15.21
CA LYS A 305 2.62 -11.26 15.86
C LYS A 305 1.24 -10.81 15.42
N PHE A 306 0.30 -11.76 15.38
CA PHE A 306 -1.10 -11.45 15.14
C PHE A 306 -1.75 -11.06 16.46
N GLU A 307 -2.03 -9.77 16.63
CA GLU A 307 -2.62 -9.18 17.82
C GLU A 307 -3.55 -8.01 17.43
N TYR A 308 -4.40 -7.58 18.35
CA TYR A 308 -5.07 -6.28 18.21
C TYR A 308 -4.10 -5.16 18.56
N ASP A 309 -3.90 -4.22 17.64
CA ASP A 309 -3.00 -3.10 17.84
C ASP A 309 -3.57 -1.80 17.29
N PHE A 310 -3.05 -0.67 17.75
CA PHE A 310 -3.40 0.63 17.20
C PHE A 310 -2.80 0.84 15.82
N GLY A 311 -3.52 1.57 14.97
CA GLY A 311 -2.99 2.03 13.69
C GLY A 311 -2.01 3.20 13.82
N ASP A 312 -1.98 3.87 14.98
CA ASP A 312 -1.23 5.10 15.25
C ASP A 312 -0.51 5.09 16.60
N GLU A 313 0.48 5.96 16.76
CA GLU A 313 1.33 6.00 17.96
C GLU A 313 0.62 6.59 19.20
N ALA A 314 -0.34 7.50 19.02
CA ALA A 314 -1.04 8.13 20.14
C ALA A 314 -2.30 7.37 20.60
N GLY A 315 -2.67 6.28 19.90
CA GLY A 315 -3.85 5.46 20.23
C GLY A 315 -5.19 6.15 19.92
N TYR A 316 -5.24 6.96 18.87
CA TYR A 316 -6.45 7.66 18.41
C TYR A 316 -7.28 6.83 17.42
N THR A 317 -6.68 5.81 16.83
CA THR A 317 -7.36 4.89 15.92
C THR A 317 -8.05 3.75 16.67
N PRO A 318 -8.99 3.04 16.02
CA PRO A 318 -9.47 1.76 16.50
C PRO A 318 -8.34 0.74 16.71
N LEU A 319 -8.58 -0.26 17.55
CA LEU A 319 -7.76 -1.47 17.62
C LEU A 319 -8.10 -2.37 16.42
N LEU A 320 -7.09 -2.70 15.62
CA LEU A 320 -7.23 -3.52 14.43
C LEU A 320 -6.53 -4.88 14.64
N PRO A 321 -7.17 -6.00 14.27
CA PRO A 321 -6.51 -7.31 14.30
C PRO A 321 -5.50 -7.41 13.16
N MET A 322 -4.21 -7.46 13.47
CA MET A 322 -3.16 -7.38 12.47
C MET A 322 -1.91 -8.18 12.86
N PHE A 323 -1.14 -8.58 11.87
CA PHE A 323 0.26 -8.89 12.11
C PHE A 323 0.99 -7.57 12.36
N THR A 324 1.56 -7.40 13.55
CA THR A 324 2.17 -6.16 14.01
C THR A 324 3.56 -6.39 14.60
N LEU A 325 4.37 -5.33 14.56
CA LEU A 325 5.62 -5.20 15.30
C LEU A 325 5.45 -4.34 16.58
N GLY A 326 4.19 -3.87 16.83
CA GLY A 326 3.84 -2.92 17.89
C GLY A 326 3.71 -1.49 17.37
N HIS A 327 2.65 -0.78 17.79
CA HIS A 327 2.36 0.59 17.31
C HIS A 327 3.45 1.62 17.69
N ASP A 328 4.25 1.35 18.72
CA ASP A 328 5.43 2.15 19.09
C ASP A 328 6.70 1.79 18.28
N PHE A 329 6.64 0.81 17.38
CA PHE A 329 7.80 0.39 16.60
C PHE A 329 8.29 1.51 15.70
N LYS A 330 9.60 1.79 15.78
CA LYS A 330 10.27 2.84 14.99
C LYS A 330 11.08 2.19 13.87
N PRO A 331 10.51 2.07 12.65
CA PRO A 331 11.22 1.48 11.53
C PRO A 331 12.52 2.24 11.23
N ALA A 332 13.59 1.50 10.92
CA ALA A 332 14.85 2.09 10.47
C ALA A 332 14.63 2.99 9.26
N ASN A 333 15.53 3.97 9.09
CA ASN A 333 15.43 4.98 8.04
C ASN A 333 15.88 4.43 6.69
N ILE A 334 15.08 3.52 6.11
CA ILE A 334 15.27 3.04 4.74
C ILE A 334 14.58 3.95 3.73
N HIS A 335 15.04 3.91 2.48
CA HIS A 335 14.56 4.77 1.40
C HIS A 335 13.18 4.36 0.84
N ALA A 336 12.70 3.14 1.10
CA ALA A 336 11.34 2.69 0.79
C ALA A 336 10.35 3.15 1.87
N GLY A 337 10.16 4.46 2.01
CA GLY A 337 9.37 5.08 3.08
C GLY A 337 7.91 4.63 3.13
N GLY A 338 7.34 4.22 1.99
CA GLY A 338 5.97 3.71 1.90
C GLY A 338 5.78 2.29 2.47
N LEU A 339 6.87 1.58 2.79
CA LEU A 339 6.83 0.25 3.40
C LEU A 339 7.12 0.26 4.91
N ARG A 340 7.40 1.42 5.50
CA ARG A 340 7.79 1.61 6.89
C ARG A 340 6.56 1.75 7.80
N TYR A 341 5.72 0.73 7.84
CA TYR A 341 4.53 0.69 8.70
C TYR A 341 4.54 -0.58 9.55
N HIS A 342 4.25 -0.46 10.83
CA HIS A 342 4.39 -1.53 11.83
C HIS A 342 3.39 -2.68 11.66
N GLY A 343 2.23 -2.44 11.01
CA GLY A 343 1.13 -3.39 10.95
C GLY A 343 0.72 -3.79 9.52
N ALA A 344 -0.05 -4.84 9.41
CA ALA A 344 -0.65 -5.34 8.18
C ALA A 344 -2.17 -5.16 8.19
N SER A 345 -2.81 -5.04 7.02
CA SER A 345 -4.27 -4.95 6.94
C SER A 345 -4.95 -6.17 7.57
N MET A 346 -6.18 -5.99 8.07
CA MET A 346 -6.99 -7.05 8.67
C MET A 346 -7.21 -8.22 7.71
N ILE A 347 -7.58 -7.93 6.45
CA ILE A 347 -7.78 -8.94 5.40
C ILE A 347 -6.50 -9.75 5.17
N ILE A 348 -5.37 -9.06 4.96
CA ILE A 348 -4.08 -9.72 4.70
C ILE A 348 -3.67 -10.58 5.88
N SER A 349 -3.84 -10.08 7.10
CA SER A 349 -3.51 -10.81 8.31
C SER A 349 -4.33 -12.10 8.44
N GLN A 350 -5.62 -12.06 8.11
CA GLN A 350 -6.47 -13.24 8.09
C GLN A 350 -6.06 -14.23 6.98
N LEU A 351 -5.75 -13.73 5.77
CA LEU A 351 -5.32 -14.57 4.64
C LEU A 351 -3.99 -15.29 4.91
N ILE A 352 -3.06 -14.65 5.65
CA ILE A 352 -1.82 -15.31 6.11
C ILE A 352 -2.14 -16.43 7.09
N LYS A 353 -3.01 -16.18 8.09
CA LYS A 353 -3.44 -17.19 9.06
C LYS A 353 -4.09 -18.40 8.40
N ASP A 354 -4.85 -18.16 7.33
CA ASP A 354 -5.55 -19.20 6.57
C ASP A 354 -4.64 -19.90 5.53
N GLY A 355 -3.38 -19.44 5.37
CA GLY A 355 -2.40 -20.08 4.49
C GLY A 355 -2.57 -19.77 3.00
N TYR A 356 -3.33 -18.72 2.63
CA TYR A 356 -3.54 -18.33 1.24
C TYR A 356 -2.39 -17.50 0.65
N MET A 357 -1.54 -16.93 1.49
CA MET A 357 -0.39 -16.14 1.09
C MET A 357 0.72 -16.17 2.14
N HIS A 358 1.90 -15.71 1.77
CA HIS A 358 3.00 -15.52 2.71
C HIS A 358 3.82 -14.26 2.41
N GLY A 359 4.58 -13.81 3.42
CA GLY A 359 5.53 -12.71 3.31
C GLY A 359 6.93 -13.20 3.02
N VAL A 360 7.72 -12.35 2.34
CA VAL A 360 9.18 -12.50 2.22
C VAL A 360 9.84 -11.17 2.55
N ASP A 361 10.93 -11.21 3.29
CA ASP A 361 11.72 -10.03 3.62
C ASP A 361 12.83 -9.79 2.59
N ILE A 362 13.03 -8.52 2.26
CA ILE A 362 14.01 -8.05 1.28
C ILE A 362 14.93 -7.03 1.93
N ALA A 363 16.25 -7.25 1.83
CA ALA A 363 17.24 -6.28 2.27
C ALA A 363 17.25 -5.04 1.35
N GLN A 364 17.53 -3.86 1.91
CA GLN A 364 17.52 -2.61 1.16
C GLN A 364 18.48 -2.61 -0.04
N THR A 365 19.69 -3.11 0.15
CA THR A 365 20.69 -3.16 -0.94
C THR A 365 20.28 -4.13 -2.05
N GLU A 366 19.69 -5.27 -1.71
CA GLU A 366 19.13 -6.20 -2.68
C GLU A 366 17.97 -5.58 -3.46
N ALA A 367 17.08 -4.85 -2.80
CA ALA A 367 15.99 -4.13 -3.46
C ALA A 367 16.53 -3.14 -4.51
N PHE A 368 17.55 -2.33 -4.15
CA PHE A 368 18.15 -1.39 -5.10
C PHE A 368 18.93 -2.08 -6.22
N GLU A 369 19.65 -3.17 -5.94
CA GLU A 369 20.32 -3.98 -6.97
C GLU A 369 19.30 -4.49 -8.00
N ALA A 370 18.18 -5.05 -7.53
CA ALA A 370 17.08 -5.50 -8.38
C ALA A 370 16.44 -4.35 -9.18
N GLY A 371 16.24 -3.19 -8.54
CA GLY A 371 15.73 -1.99 -9.21
C GLY A 371 16.67 -1.47 -10.29
N MET A 372 17.98 -1.49 -10.06
CA MET A 372 19.00 -1.12 -11.07
C MET A 372 19.03 -2.10 -12.25
N LEU A 373 18.94 -3.41 -11.97
CA LEU A 373 18.87 -4.42 -13.02
C LEU A 373 17.62 -4.21 -13.88
N PHE A 374 16.46 -4.05 -13.24
CA PHE A 374 15.19 -3.79 -13.92
C PHE A 374 15.24 -2.51 -14.77
N ALA A 375 15.79 -1.42 -14.22
CA ALA A 375 15.89 -0.15 -14.94
C ALA A 375 16.76 -0.29 -16.21
N ARG A 376 17.86 -1.04 -16.14
CA ARG A 376 18.74 -1.31 -17.29
C ARG A 376 18.11 -2.23 -18.31
N ALA A 377 17.30 -3.21 -17.86
CA ALA A 377 16.66 -4.20 -18.72
C ALA A 377 15.39 -3.67 -19.40
N GLU A 378 14.55 -2.92 -18.66
CA GLU A 378 13.21 -2.51 -19.11
C GLU A 378 13.09 -0.99 -19.37
N GLY A 379 14.09 -0.18 -19.03
CA GLY A 379 14.10 1.27 -19.26
C GLY A 379 13.20 2.07 -18.32
N ILE A 380 12.78 1.49 -17.19
CA ILE A 380 11.92 2.14 -16.19
C ILE A 380 12.64 2.14 -14.84
N ILE A 381 12.85 3.31 -14.24
CA ILE A 381 13.39 3.43 -12.89
C ILE A 381 12.24 3.20 -11.90
N PRO A 382 12.23 2.09 -11.13
CA PRO A 382 11.14 1.79 -10.20
C PRO A 382 11.24 2.62 -8.92
N ALA A 383 10.11 2.84 -8.25
CA ALA A 383 10.13 3.37 -6.89
C ALA A 383 10.87 2.39 -5.95
N PRO A 384 11.58 2.87 -4.91
CA PRO A 384 12.25 2.00 -3.93
C PRO A 384 11.32 0.93 -3.32
N GLU A 385 10.05 1.25 -3.16
CA GLU A 385 9.02 0.32 -2.74
C GLU A 385 8.84 -0.83 -3.77
N SER A 386 8.71 -0.49 -5.05
CA SER A 386 8.55 -1.46 -6.14
C SER A 386 9.76 -2.37 -6.31
N CYS A 387 10.96 -1.88 -5.94
CA CYS A 387 12.20 -2.66 -5.98
C CYS A 387 12.12 -3.93 -5.12
N HIS A 388 11.34 -3.92 -4.03
CA HIS A 388 11.14 -5.11 -3.18
C HIS A 388 10.36 -6.20 -3.94
N ALA A 389 9.30 -5.83 -4.67
CA ALA A 389 8.58 -6.79 -5.51
C ALA A 389 9.45 -7.34 -6.66
N ILE A 390 10.29 -6.49 -7.25
CA ILE A 390 11.23 -6.90 -8.31
C ILE A 390 12.27 -7.88 -7.74
N ALA A 391 12.84 -7.61 -6.56
CA ALA A 391 13.79 -8.51 -5.90
C ALA A 391 13.18 -9.88 -5.60
N ALA A 392 11.95 -9.91 -5.04
CA ALA A 392 11.22 -11.16 -4.83
C ALA A 392 10.96 -11.89 -6.15
N THR A 393 10.57 -11.17 -7.22
CA THR A 393 10.40 -11.74 -8.57
C THR A 393 11.67 -12.36 -9.11
N ILE A 394 12.81 -11.71 -8.93
CA ILE A 394 14.13 -12.23 -9.35
C ILE A 394 14.49 -13.50 -8.57
N ARG A 395 14.23 -13.54 -7.26
CA ARG A 395 14.44 -14.76 -6.45
C ARG A 395 13.61 -15.92 -7.00
N GLU A 396 12.34 -15.68 -7.27
CA GLU A 396 11.43 -16.73 -7.78
C GLU A 396 11.76 -17.16 -9.21
N ALA A 397 12.19 -16.23 -10.07
CA ALA A 397 12.64 -16.56 -11.44
C ALA A 397 13.92 -17.42 -11.44
N LYS A 398 14.89 -17.10 -10.57
CA LYS A 398 16.11 -17.92 -10.39
C LYS A 398 15.76 -19.32 -9.90
N LYS A 399 14.87 -19.42 -8.89
CA LYS A 399 14.39 -20.70 -8.36
C LYS A 399 13.71 -21.55 -9.45
N ALA A 400 12.84 -20.95 -10.28
CA ALA A 400 12.20 -21.63 -11.40
C ALA A 400 13.24 -22.21 -12.37
N THR A 401 14.29 -21.44 -12.68
CA THR A 401 15.40 -21.88 -13.55
C THR A 401 16.18 -23.04 -12.93
N GLU A 402 16.52 -22.97 -11.65
CA GLU A 402 17.22 -24.04 -10.92
C GLU A 402 16.40 -25.34 -10.87
N GLU A 403 15.08 -25.21 -10.73
CA GLU A 403 14.14 -26.34 -10.74
C GLU A 403 13.82 -26.86 -12.16
N GLY A 404 14.26 -26.15 -13.21
CA GLY A 404 13.95 -26.48 -14.61
C GLY A 404 12.47 -26.34 -14.93
N LYS A 405 11.75 -25.45 -14.24
CA LYS A 405 10.32 -25.21 -14.42
C LYS A 405 10.06 -23.95 -15.24
N GLU A 406 9.14 -24.03 -16.15
CA GLU A 406 8.52 -22.88 -16.79
C GLU A 406 7.47 -22.33 -15.83
N THR A 407 7.66 -21.09 -15.35
CA THR A 407 6.81 -20.47 -14.32
C THR A 407 6.37 -19.09 -14.77
N VAL A 408 5.09 -18.81 -14.70
CA VAL A 408 4.53 -17.49 -15.03
C VAL A 408 4.47 -16.63 -13.75
N ILE A 409 5.20 -15.55 -13.73
CA ILE A 409 5.28 -14.62 -12.59
C ILE A 409 4.66 -13.28 -12.98
N LEU A 410 3.67 -12.83 -12.22
CA LEU A 410 3.07 -11.50 -12.33
C LEU A 410 3.41 -10.67 -11.12
N PHE A 411 4.04 -9.49 -11.31
CA PHE A 411 4.25 -8.57 -10.21
C PHE A 411 3.65 -7.18 -10.46
N CYS A 412 3.44 -6.39 -9.39
CA CYS A 412 3.02 -5.01 -9.50
C CYS A 412 4.21 -4.06 -9.48
N LEU A 413 4.40 -3.28 -10.55
CA LEU A 413 5.27 -2.11 -10.56
C LEU A 413 4.48 -0.93 -9.99
N SER A 414 4.49 -0.80 -8.67
CA SER A 414 3.59 0.06 -7.89
C SER A 414 3.79 1.55 -8.10
N GLY A 415 4.98 1.97 -8.56
CA GLY A 415 5.31 3.36 -8.85
C GLY A 415 6.69 3.53 -9.50
N HIS A 416 6.92 4.73 -10.09
CA HIS A 416 8.23 5.10 -10.63
C HIS A 416 9.13 5.78 -9.59
N GLY A 417 10.45 5.73 -9.83
CA GLY A 417 11.48 6.28 -8.96
C GLY A 417 12.06 7.64 -9.39
N LEU A 418 11.48 8.32 -10.39
CA LEU A 418 12.03 9.57 -10.91
C LEU A 418 12.10 10.71 -9.87
N ILE A 419 11.26 10.66 -8.84
CA ILE A 419 11.28 11.60 -7.71
C ILE A 419 12.13 11.07 -6.55
N ASP A 420 12.61 9.84 -6.67
CA ASP A 420 13.39 9.14 -5.64
C ASP A 420 14.89 9.05 -6.02
N MET A 421 15.35 9.85 -7.00
CA MET A 421 16.73 9.84 -7.48
C MET A 421 17.81 10.03 -6.39
N PRO A 422 17.59 10.84 -5.33
CA PRO A 422 18.54 10.90 -4.22
C PRO A 422 18.78 9.55 -3.54
N SER A 423 17.78 8.66 -3.51
CA SER A 423 17.94 7.30 -2.98
C SER A 423 18.78 6.41 -3.88
N TYR A 424 18.63 6.56 -5.19
CA TYR A 424 19.47 5.88 -6.17
C TYR A 424 20.91 6.39 -6.15
N GLU A 425 21.11 7.70 -5.98
CA GLU A 425 22.43 8.31 -5.80
C GLU A 425 23.14 7.72 -4.58
N SER A 426 22.45 7.62 -3.43
CA SER A 426 23.00 6.99 -2.23
C SER A 426 23.40 5.53 -2.46
N TYR A 427 22.63 4.77 -3.26
CA TYR A 427 22.98 3.41 -3.63
C TYR A 427 24.23 3.37 -4.53
N LEU A 428 24.28 4.20 -5.56
CA LEU A 428 25.40 4.26 -6.51
C LEU A 428 26.71 4.66 -5.84
N ASN A 429 26.65 5.50 -4.80
CA ASN A 429 27.81 5.92 -4.00
C ASN A 429 28.23 4.87 -2.95
N GLY A 430 27.45 3.81 -2.75
CA GLY A 430 27.73 2.81 -1.72
C GLY A 430 27.35 3.23 -0.29
N ASP A 431 26.52 4.27 -0.14
CA ASP A 431 26.14 4.83 1.16
C ASP A 431 24.98 4.05 1.84
N LEU A 432 24.26 3.19 1.08
CA LEU A 432 23.15 2.43 1.63
C LEU A 432 23.61 1.28 2.51
N GLN A 433 22.96 1.17 3.66
CA GLN A 433 23.21 0.08 4.62
C GLN A 433 21.93 -0.74 4.82
N ASN A 434 22.10 -2.03 5.05
CA ASN A 434 21.02 -2.91 5.47
C ASN A 434 20.75 -2.75 6.97
N TYR A 435 19.48 -2.80 7.31
CA TYR A 435 19.01 -2.75 8.69
C TYR A 435 18.16 -3.98 8.94
N LYS A 436 18.68 -4.87 9.76
CA LYS A 436 17.94 -6.04 10.26
C LYS A 436 17.58 -5.79 11.70
N VAL A 437 16.28 -5.70 11.98
CA VAL A 437 15.80 -5.53 13.35
C VAL A 437 16.03 -6.83 14.13
N SER A 438 16.51 -6.73 15.37
CA SER A 438 16.75 -7.88 16.24
C SER A 438 15.43 -8.42 16.83
N ASP A 439 15.41 -9.70 17.25
CA ASP A 439 14.24 -10.27 17.94
C ASP A 439 14.01 -9.58 19.29
N GLU A 440 15.08 -9.17 19.97
CA GLU A 440 14.99 -8.42 21.23
C GLU A 440 14.27 -7.08 21.02
N GLU A 441 14.61 -6.36 19.95
CA GLU A 441 13.98 -5.09 19.63
C GLU A 441 12.49 -5.29 19.26
N ILE A 442 12.16 -6.28 18.44
CA ILE A 442 10.77 -6.62 18.10
C ILE A 442 9.98 -6.94 19.37
N ASN A 443 10.50 -7.82 20.25
CA ASN A 443 9.83 -8.23 21.47
C ASN A 443 9.61 -7.05 22.43
N LYS A 444 10.52 -6.07 22.48
CA LYS A 444 10.35 -4.84 23.26
C LYS A 444 9.12 -4.05 22.83
N PHE A 445 8.91 -3.87 21.53
CA PHE A 445 7.75 -3.15 21.02
C PHE A 445 6.46 -3.97 21.10
N LEU A 446 6.54 -5.29 20.89
CA LEU A 446 5.38 -6.17 21.05
C LEU A 446 4.87 -6.21 22.50
N ALA A 447 5.72 -5.92 23.49
CA ALA A 447 5.31 -5.83 24.88
C ALA A 447 4.40 -4.62 25.19
N THR A 448 4.32 -3.63 24.29
CA THR A 448 3.45 -2.43 24.43
C THR A 448 2.10 -2.59 23.74
N VAL A 449 1.90 -3.69 23.00
CA VAL A 449 0.64 -3.96 22.29
C VAL A 449 -0.50 -4.15 23.30
N PRO A 450 -1.68 -3.54 23.07
CA PRO A 450 -2.83 -3.66 23.96
C PRO A 450 -3.23 -5.13 24.17
N GLN A 451 -3.52 -5.49 25.42
CA GLN A 451 -4.09 -6.80 25.73
C GLN A 451 -5.61 -6.72 25.56
N VAL A 452 -6.16 -7.51 24.65
CA VAL A 452 -7.60 -7.64 24.42
C VAL A 452 -8.00 -9.02 24.90
N ASP A 453 -8.89 -9.07 25.91
CA ASP A 453 -9.41 -10.30 26.50
C ASP A 453 -10.42 -11.01 25.58
#